data_2ac6cc9b959c2830bc8a9a244e271bc3
#
_entry.id   2ac6cc9b959c2830bc8a9a244e271bc3
#
_cell.length_a   1.000
_cell.length_b   1.000
_cell.length_c   1.000
_cell.angle_alpha   90.00
_cell.angle_beta   90.00
_cell.angle_gamma   90.00
#
_symmetry.space_group_name_H-M   'P 1'
#
loop_
_entity.id
_entity.type
_entity.pdbx_description
1 polymer ?
#
loop_
_entity_poly.entity_id
_entity_poly.type
_entity_poly.pdbx_seq_one_letter_code
_entity_poly.pdbx_strand_id
1 'polypeptide(L)'
;MRCLGLDLGTRTLGLAISDKSNMIASPYKVLRWDGEDYNILFKDLDVIIKDNNITDLVLGLPKNMNNTLGFAAERSINFKEALESRYEMEVHLIDERLSTVEATNYLLDADVSRKKRKKVVDGIAASIILDTYLKMKGN
;
A
#
# COMPACT_ATOMS: atom_id res chain seq x y z
N MET A 1 -0.75 9.47 16.28
CA MET A 1 -1.19 9.43 14.88
C MET A 1 -0.29 8.49 14.09
N ARG A 2 -0.89 7.64 13.29
CA ARG A 2 -0.14 6.72 12.43
C ARG A 2 -0.77 6.65 11.05
N CYS A 3 0.06 6.40 10.04
CA CYS A 3 -0.39 6.20 8.67
C CYS A 3 -0.25 4.73 8.30
N LEU A 4 -1.18 4.24 7.49
CA LEU A 4 -1.14 2.89 6.95
C LEU A 4 -0.99 2.98 5.44
N GLY A 5 0.08 2.39 4.91
CA GLY A 5 0.33 2.31 3.47
C GLY A 5 -0.29 1.05 2.89
N LEU A 6 -0.90 1.17 1.73
CA LEU A 6 -1.65 0.11 1.08
C LEU A 6 -1.19 -0.06 -0.36
N ASP A 7 -0.90 -1.29 -0.75
CA ASP A 7 -0.54 -1.66 -2.12
C ASP A 7 -1.47 -2.78 -2.58
N LEU A 8 -2.50 -2.42 -3.34
CA LEU A 8 -3.53 -3.37 -3.79
C LEU A 8 -3.09 -4.09 -5.05
N GLY A 9 -2.81 -5.39 -4.94
CA GLY A 9 -2.48 -6.25 -6.05
C GLY A 9 -3.69 -7.06 -6.52
N THR A 10 -3.46 -7.96 -7.47
CA THR A 10 -4.53 -8.79 -8.04
C THR A 10 -5.10 -9.79 -7.05
N ARG A 11 -4.27 -10.28 -6.13
CA ARG A 11 -4.64 -11.28 -5.13
C ARG A 11 -4.11 -10.97 -3.74
N THR A 12 -3.49 -9.80 -3.56
CA THR A 12 -2.87 -9.42 -2.31
C THR A 12 -3.13 -7.96 -2.00
N LEU A 13 -3.00 -7.61 -0.72
CA LEU A 13 -2.95 -6.23 -0.27
C LEU A 13 -1.74 -6.13 0.65
N GLY A 14 -0.69 -5.49 0.15
CA GLY A 14 0.50 -5.22 0.95
C GLY A 14 0.24 -4.07 1.90
N LEU A 15 0.69 -4.19 3.14
CA LEU A 15 0.49 -3.19 4.17
C LEU A 15 1.83 -2.73 4.74
N ALA A 16 1.94 -1.43 4.97
CA ALA A 16 3.05 -0.83 5.68
C ALA A 16 2.49 0.12 6.74
N ILE A 17 3.24 0.34 7.79
CA ILE A 17 2.79 1.18 8.89
C ILE A 17 3.90 2.17 9.24
N SER A 18 3.51 3.39 9.60
CA SER A 18 4.46 4.37 10.09
C SER A 18 4.67 4.19 11.59
N ASP A 19 5.83 4.65 12.10
CA ASP A 19 6.03 4.74 13.53
C ASP A 19 5.17 5.86 14.12
N LYS A 20 5.16 5.99 15.44
CA LYS A 20 4.32 6.99 16.12
C LYS A 20 4.71 8.43 15.76
N SER A 21 5.95 8.66 15.36
CA SER A 21 6.42 9.99 14.94
C SER A 21 6.18 10.28 13.46
N ASN A 22 5.67 9.31 12.69
CA ASN A 22 5.47 9.40 11.24
C ASN A 22 6.76 9.70 10.46
N MET A 23 7.88 9.21 10.94
CA MET A 23 9.19 9.40 10.31
C MET A 23 9.62 8.20 9.48
N ILE A 24 9.25 7.00 9.90
CA ILE A 24 9.72 5.76 9.29
C ILE A 24 8.53 4.90 8.88
N ALA A 25 8.57 4.42 7.64
CA ALA A 25 7.61 3.45 7.12
C ALA A 25 8.24 2.05 7.15
N SER A 26 7.51 1.06 7.64
CA SER A 26 7.99 -0.31 7.71
C SER A 26 6.96 -1.26 7.13
N PRO A 27 7.39 -2.33 6.41
CA PRO A 27 6.47 -3.37 6.00
C PRO A 27 5.77 -3.96 7.21
N TYR A 28 4.47 -4.22 7.10
CA TYR A 28 3.68 -4.70 8.22
C TYR A 28 3.12 -6.09 7.98
N LYS A 29 2.33 -6.26 6.93
CA LYS A 29 1.63 -7.51 6.66
C LYS A 29 1.19 -7.57 5.20
N VAL A 30 0.95 -8.77 4.68
CA VAL A 30 0.33 -8.95 3.36
C VAL A 30 -0.96 -9.74 3.57
N LEU A 31 -2.08 -9.17 3.18
CA LEU A 31 -3.37 -9.82 3.21
C LEU A 31 -3.66 -10.44 1.85
N ARG A 32 -4.47 -11.49 1.83
CA ARG A 32 -4.85 -12.16 0.57
C ARG A 32 -6.34 -11.97 0.33
N TRP A 33 -6.72 -11.87 -0.95
CA TRP A 33 -8.09 -11.76 -1.38
C TRP A 33 -8.27 -12.49 -2.71
N ASP A 34 -9.52 -12.61 -3.17
CA ASP A 34 -9.84 -13.39 -4.38
C ASP A 34 -9.65 -12.63 -5.69
N GLY A 35 -9.32 -11.34 -5.63
CA GLY A 35 -9.14 -10.51 -6.81
C GLY A 35 -10.44 -9.94 -7.36
N GLU A 36 -11.58 -10.28 -6.76
CA GLU A 36 -12.90 -9.83 -7.22
C GLU A 36 -13.62 -8.96 -6.18
N ASP A 37 -13.65 -9.41 -4.93
CA ASP A 37 -14.38 -8.71 -3.87
C ASP A 37 -13.41 -8.26 -2.77
N TYR A 38 -13.00 -7.00 -2.82
CA TYR A 38 -12.08 -6.45 -1.82
C TYR A 38 -12.75 -6.27 -0.45
N ASN A 39 -14.06 -6.45 -0.34
CA ASN A 39 -14.74 -6.34 0.96
C ASN A 39 -14.26 -7.39 1.95
N ILE A 40 -13.73 -8.52 1.48
CA ILE A 40 -13.16 -9.53 2.37
C ILE A 40 -11.92 -9.02 3.12
N LEU A 41 -11.28 -7.97 2.61
CA LEU A 41 -10.12 -7.36 3.26
C LEU A 41 -10.51 -6.52 4.48
N PHE A 42 -11.72 -6.03 4.53
CA PHE A 42 -12.15 -5.10 5.58
C PHE A 42 -12.17 -5.74 6.97
N LYS A 43 -12.39 -7.05 7.05
CA LYS A 43 -12.37 -7.75 8.33
C LYS A 43 -11.03 -7.56 9.05
N ASP A 44 -9.93 -7.76 8.31
CA ASP A 44 -8.60 -7.59 8.87
C ASP A 44 -8.22 -6.11 9.01
N LEU A 45 -8.61 -5.29 8.03
CA LEU A 45 -8.32 -3.85 8.07
C LEU A 45 -9.01 -3.17 9.26
N ASP A 46 -10.25 -3.55 9.59
CA ASP A 46 -10.94 -2.99 10.75
C ASP A 46 -10.12 -3.15 12.03
N VAL A 47 -9.57 -4.33 12.22
CA VAL A 47 -8.74 -4.65 13.40
C VAL A 47 -7.43 -3.88 13.38
N ILE A 48 -6.75 -3.88 12.23
CA ILE A 48 -5.45 -3.23 12.08
C ILE A 48 -5.56 -1.72 12.33
N ILE A 49 -6.57 -1.09 11.75
CA ILE A 49 -6.78 0.36 11.88
C ILE A 49 -7.08 0.73 13.33
N LYS A 50 -7.92 -0.07 13.98
CA LYS A 50 -8.27 0.17 15.39
C LYS A 50 -7.10 -0.06 16.33
N ASP A 51 -6.42 -1.20 16.18
CA ASP A 51 -5.36 -1.60 17.11
C ASP A 51 -4.12 -0.70 17.03
N ASN A 52 -3.88 -0.10 15.87
CA ASN A 52 -2.70 0.74 15.65
C ASN A 52 -3.01 2.23 15.63
N ASN A 53 -4.23 2.62 15.93
CA ASN A 53 -4.66 4.03 15.95
C ASN A 53 -4.35 4.73 14.62
N ILE A 54 -4.68 4.08 13.51
CA ILE A 54 -4.44 4.62 12.17
C ILE A 54 -5.39 5.79 11.94
N THR A 55 -4.86 6.92 11.50
CA THR A 55 -5.64 8.13 11.21
C THR A 55 -5.63 8.52 9.75
N ASP A 56 -4.65 8.04 8.98
CA ASP A 56 -4.50 8.35 7.56
C ASP A 56 -4.20 7.09 6.78
N LEU A 57 -4.80 6.98 5.60
CA LEU A 57 -4.56 5.87 4.69
C LEU A 57 -3.84 6.39 3.45
N VAL A 58 -2.83 5.65 3.00
CA VAL A 58 -2.04 6.00 1.82
C VAL A 58 -2.11 4.81 0.87
N LEU A 59 -2.66 5.01 -0.32
CA LEU A 59 -2.87 3.94 -1.30
C LEU A 59 -2.06 4.20 -2.55
N GLY A 60 -1.33 3.19 -2.99
CA GLY A 60 -0.61 3.26 -4.25
C GLY A 60 -1.59 3.27 -5.42
N LEU A 61 -1.35 4.13 -6.41
CA LEU A 61 -2.13 4.20 -7.63
C LEU A 61 -1.28 3.68 -8.78
N PRO A 62 -1.55 2.47 -9.31
CA PRO A 62 -0.79 1.97 -10.45
C PRO A 62 -1.25 2.65 -11.74
N LYS A 63 -0.32 3.29 -12.44
CA LYS A 63 -0.57 3.92 -13.74
C LYS A 63 0.25 3.23 -14.81
N ASN A 64 -0.25 3.27 -16.04
CA ASN A 64 0.53 2.82 -17.18
C ASN A 64 1.68 3.79 -17.44
N MET A 65 2.72 3.33 -18.13
CA MET A 65 3.92 4.14 -18.38
C MET A 65 3.63 5.44 -19.14
N ASN A 66 2.52 5.47 -19.89
CA ASN A 66 2.08 6.66 -20.64
C ASN A 66 1.09 7.54 -19.88
N ASN A 67 1.00 7.37 -18.56
CA ASN A 67 0.09 8.10 -17.67
C ASN A 67 -1.40 7.76 -17.84
N THR A 68 -1.76 6.77 -18.65
CA THR A 68 -3.15 6.33 -18.74
C THR A 68 -3.51 5.45 -17.56
N LEU A 69 -4.79 5.46 -17.20
CA LEU A 69 -5.32 4.59 -16.14
C LEU A 69 -5.82 3.29 -16.76
N GLY A 70 -5.42 2.15 -16.16
CA GLY A 70 -5.89 0.83 -16.58
C GLY A 70 -6.79 0.21 -15.52
N PHE A 71 -7.09 -1.08 -15.69
CA PHE A 71 -7.95 -1.81 -14.74
C PHE A 71 -7.43 -1.78 -13.31
N ALA A 72 -6.12 -1.87 -13.13
CA ALA A 72 -5.53 -1.84 -11.80
C ALA A 72 -5.75 -0.48 -11.12
N ALA A 73 -5.64 0.61 -11.88
CA ALA A 73 -5.88 1.94 -11.36
C ALA A 73 -7.36 2.13 -11.00
N GLU A 74 -8.26 1.68 -11.86
CA GLU A 74 -9.70 1.75 -11.58
C GLU A 74 -10.06 0.98 -10.32
N ARG A 75 -9.50 -0.21 -10.16
CA ARG A 75 -9.72 -1.02 -8.96
C ARG A 75 -9.23 -0.31 -7.71
N SER A 76 -8.06 0.32 -7.78
CA SER A 76 -7.52 1.08 -6.65
C SER A 76 -8.38 2.30 -6.31
N ILE A 77 -8.89 3.01 -7.32
CA ILE A 77 -9.78 4.15 -7.11
C ILE A 77 -11.09 3.71 -6.45
N ASN A 78 -11.65 2.58 -6.90
CA ASN A 78 -12.85 2.02 -6.28
C ASN A 78 -12.59 1.61 -4.84
N PHE A 79 -11.44 1.04 -4.58
CA PHE A 79 -11.03 0.67 -3.22
C PHE A 79 -10.86 1.90 -2.33
N LYS A 80 -10.28 2.97 -2.87
CA LYS A 80 -10.16 4.25 -2.18
C LYS A 80 -11.52 4.76 -1.73
N GLU A 81 -12.50 4.77 -2.63
CA GLU A 81 -13.84 5.24 -2.31
C GLU A 81 -14.49 4.39 -1.20
N ALA A 82 -14.32 3.07 -1.28
CA ALA A 82 -14.82 2.16 -0.26
C ALA A 82 -14.16 2.39 1.10
N LEU A 83 -12.86 2.63 1.11
CA LEU A 83 -12.11 2.93 2.34
C LEU A 83 -12.59 4.23 2.98
N GLU A 84 -12.73 5.28 2.17
CA GLU A 84 -13.17 6.59 2.67
C GLU A 84 -14.59 6.52 3.24
N SER A 85 -15.46 5.77 2.57
CA SER A 85 -16.84 5.60 3.04
C SER A 85 -16.89 4.81 4.34
N ARG A 86 -16.09 3.76 4.47
CA ARG A 86 -16.12 2.88 5.64
C ARG A 86 -15.47 3.48 6.88
N TYR A 87 -14.34 4.15 6.71
CA TYR A 87 -13.53 4.62 7.84
C TYR A 87 -13.65 6.12 8.11
N GLU A 88 -14.33 6.84 7.23
CA GLU A 88 -14.50 8.29 7.35
C GLU A 88 -13.18 9.02 7.54
N MET A 89 -12.14 8.55 6.84
CA MET A 89 -10.82 9.19 6.82
C MET A 89 -10.33 9.36 5.39
N GLU A 90 -9.44 10.33 5.19
CA GLU A 90 -8.91 10.63 3.88
C GLU A 90 -7.94 9.54 3.41
N VAL A 91 -8.03 9.17 2.14
CA VAL A 91 -7.10 8.23 1.50
C VAL A 91 -6.27 9.01 0.49
N HIS A 92 -4.95 9.02 0.67
CA HIS A 92 -4.02 9.73 -0.19
C HIS A 92 -3.47 8.79 -1.24
N LEU A 93 -3.47 9.22 -2.51
CA LEU A 93 -2.97 8.39 -3.62
C LEU A 93 -1.53 8.75 -3.96
N ILE A 94 -0.70 7.74 -4.14
CA ILE A 94 0.71 7.87 -4.53
C ILE A 94 0.97 7.05 -5.79
N ASP A 95 1.62 7.64 -6.79
CA ASP A 95 1.97 6.95 -8.03
C ASP A 95 2.94 5.79 -7.73
N GLU A 96 2.51 4.58 -8.04
CA GLU A 96 3.20 3.35 -7.69
C GLU A 96 4.37 2.97 -8.61
N ARG A 97 4.45 3.60 -9.79
CA ARG A 97 5.42 3.19 -10.81
C ARG A 97 6.87 3.19 -10.32
N LEU A 98 7.26 4.27 -9.65
CA LEU A 98 8.64 4.41 -9.15
C LEU A 98 8.86 3.56 -7.90
N SER A 99 7.86 3.43 -7.03
CA SER A 99 7.96 2.64 -5.82
C SER A 99 8.26 1.17 -6.11
N THR A 100 7.57 0.59 -7.08
CA THR A 100 7.76 -0.82 -7.45
C THR A 100 9.15 -1.05 -8.05
N VAL A 101 9.63 -0.12 -8.89
CA VAL A 101 10.98 -0.22 -9.48
C VAL A 101 12.04 -0.18 -8.38
N GLU A 102 11.93 0.72 -7.44
CA GLU A 102 12.88 0.82 -6.31
C GLU A 102 12.89 -0.46 -5.48
N ALA A 103 11.73 -1.01 -5.16
CA ALA A 103 11.62 -2.24 -4.38
C ALA A 103 12.27 -3.42 -5.11
N THR A 104 12.05 -3.53 -6.41
CA THR A 104 12.64 -4.61 -7.22
C THR A 104 14.16 -4.48 -7.26
N ASN A 105 14.69 -3.29 -7.46
CA ASN A 105 16.14 -3.05 -7.48
C ASN A 105 16.78 -3.40 -6.14
N TYR A 106 16.15 -3.01 -5.05
CA TYR A 106 16.61 -3.33 -3.71
C TYR A 106 16.75 -4.85 -3.51
N LEU A 107 15.74 -5.61 -3.93
CA LEU A 107 15.73 -7.06 -3.77
C LEU A 107 16.73 -7.77 -4.68
N LEU A 108 16.98 -7.25 -5.89
CA LEU A 108 18.00 -7.77 -6.77
C LEU A 108 19.39 -7.61 -6.16
N ASP A 109 19.65 -6.46 -5.56
CA ASP A 109 20.93 -6.18 -4.88
C ASP A 109 21.11 -7.09 -3.67
N ALA A 110 20.03 -7.46 -3.00
CA ALA A 110 20.07 -8.34 -1.83
C ALA A 110 20.13 -9.83 -2.21
N ASP A 111 20.13 -10.16 -3.49
CA ASP A 111 20.18 -11.54 -4.01
C ASP A 111 19.09 -12.44 -3.43
N VAL A 112 17.87 -11.95 -3.41
CA VAL A 112 16.72 -12.68 -2.89
C VAL A 112 16.13 -13.58 -3.97
N SER A 113 15.73 -14.82 -3.62
CA SER A 113 15.13 -15.75 -4.58
C SER A 113 13.87 -15.17 -5.20
N ARG A 114 13.57 -15.60 -6.44
CA ARG A 114 12.44 -15.08 -7.20
C ARG A 114 11.10 -15.22 -6.46
N LYS A 115 10.87 -16.33 -5.81
CA LYS A 115 9.63 -16.60 -5.08
C LYS A 115 9.50 -15.74 -3.82
N LYS A 116 10.57 -15.63 -3.05
CA LYS A 116 10.62 -14.76 -1.88
C LYS A 116 10.54 -13.31 -2.28
N ARG A 117 11.18 -12.94 -3.40
CA ARG A 117 11.19 -11.59 -3.94
C ARG A 117 9.77 -11.08 -4.20
N LYS A 118 8.89 -11.92 -4.79
CA LYS A 118 7.53 -11.52 -5.08
C LYS A 118 6.75 -11.18 -3.80
N LYS A 119 6.89 -11.99 -2.75
CA LYS A 119 6.23 -11.74 -1.47
C LYS A 119 6.75 -10.49 -0.79
N VAL A 120 8.06 -10.28 -0.84
CA VAL A 120 8.70 -9.13 -0.18
C VAL A 120 8.41 -7.85 -0.96
N VAL A 121 8.33 -7.91 -2.31
CA VAL A 121 8.00 -6.74 -3.12
C VAL A 121 6.63 -6.17 -2.72
N ASP A 122 5.63 -7.01 -2.47
CA ASP A 122 4.30 -6.53 -2.05
C ASP A 122 4.38 -5.74 -0.74
N GLY A 123 5.16 -6.23 0.24
CA GLY A 123 5.33 -5.53 1.51
C GLY A 123 6.25 -4.31 1.40
N ILE A 124 7.34 -4.43 0.64
CA ILE A 124 8.28 -3.33 0.46
C ILE A 124 7.66 -2.21 -0.39
N ALA A 125 6.89 -2.56 -1.43
CA ALA A 125 6.20 -1.57 -2.23
C ALA A 125 5.27 -0.71 -1.38
N ALA A 126 4.51 -1.32 -0.47
CA ALA A 126 3.66 -0.59 0.45
C ALA A 126 4.46 0.36 1.34
N SER A 127 5.62 -0.08 1.84
CA SER A 127 6.46 0.77 2.70
C SER A 127 7.08 1.94 1.91
N ILE A 128 7.44 1.74 0.65
CA ILE A 128 7.97 2.81 -0.19
C ILE A 128 6.87 3.82 -0.54
N ILE A 129 5.66 3.34 -0.82
CA ILE A 129 4.49 4.20 -1.04
C ILE A 129 4.27 5.08 0.19
N LEU A 130 4.26 4.49 1.36
CA LEU A 130 4.06 5.23 2.61
C LEU A 130 5.20 6.19 2.88
N ASP A 131 6.45 5.76 2.70
CA ASP A 131 7.62 6.61 2.89
C ASP A 131 7.58 7.83 1.97
N THR A 132 7.19 7.63 0.71
CA THR A 132 7.03 8.72 -0.25
C THR A 132 6.02 9.75 0.26
N TYR A 133 4.89 9.28 0.76
CA TYR A 133 3.87 10.17 1.32
C TYR A 133 4.40 10.94 2.53
N LEU A 134 5.09 10.27 3.44
CA LEU A 134 5.63 10.92 4.65
C LEU A 134 6.63 12.02 4.29
N LYS A 135 7.48 11.78 3.29
CA LYS A 135 8.43 12.79 2.79
C LYS A 135 7.74 13.96 2.13
N MET A 136 6.67 13.71 1.38
CA MET A 136 5.89 14.76 0.74
C MET A 136 5.21 15.68 1.75
N LYS A 137 4.89 15.17 2.93
CA LYS A 137 4.32 15.97 4.01
C LYS A 137 5.36 16.75 4.81
N GLY A 138 6.63 16.65 4.44
CA GLY A 138 7.69 17.41 5.09
C GLY A 138 8.21 16.82 6.39
N ASN A 139 8.03 15.52 6.56
CA ASN A 139 8.53 14.82 7.74
C ASN A 139 9.96 14.31 7.54
#